data_32d8c5e1a6455e855285fc5f16498d54
#
_entry.id   32d8c5e1a6455e855285fc5f16498d54
#
_cell.length_a   1.000
_cell.length_b   1.000
_cell.length_c   1.000
_cell.angle_alpha   90.00
_cell.angle_beta   90.00
_cell.angle_gamma   90.00
#
_symmetry.space_group_name_H-M   'P 1'
#
loop_
_entity.id
_entity.type
_entity.pdbx_description
1 polymer ?
#
loop_
_entity_poly.entity_id
_entity_poly.type
_entity_poly.pdbx_seq_one_letter_code
_entity_poly.pdbx_strand_id
1 'polypeptide(L)'
;MSGNNTWAMIRFPNFNFRPSHNDIFHFDLWNNGKNVVHDSGTYSYYPEDKDRNLNFKSVHFHNTVSFDGKEQMPEVSKFILGDWIEPDFVREITQAGNCQVWEGQYTTSNRCVHHRRVILEENVWLVEDELLGDFEHAIIGFNISLKHDSIRGGVVEGGDIRIRLPKNASHKIVEISCSHYYMEKHLTQRIETTVRAPGLYRTS
;
A
#
# COMPACT_ATOMS: atom_id res chain seq x y z
N MET A 1 -1.90 -2.48 14.95
CA MET A 1 -0.61 -2.39 15.67
C MET A 1 -0.45 -0.98 16.23
N SER A 2 0.15 -0.81 17.39
CA SER A 2 0.29 0.53 18.01
C SER A 2 1.55 0.62 18.84
N GLY A 3 2.21 1.78 18.81
CA GLY A 3 3.35 2.19 19.62
C GLY A 3 3.07 3.52 20.33
N ASN A 4 4.09 4.15 20.88
CA ASN A 4 3.98 5.46 21.52
C ASN A 4 3.64 6.51 20.45
N ASN A 5 2.43 7.08 20.50
CA ASN A 5 1.92 8.09 19.58
C ASN A 5 1.83 7.67 18.09
N THR A 6 2.09 6.39 17.77
CA THR A 6 1.97 5.85 16.41
C THR A 6 1.05 4.64 16.39
N TRP A 7 0.32 4.47 15.30
CA TRP A 7 -0.43 3.25 15.06
C TRP A 7 -0.60 3.00 13.56
N ALA A 8 -0.75 1.73 13.18
CA ALA A 8 -0.98 1.34 11.81
C ALA A 8 -2.21 0.44 11.68
N MET A 9 -2.87 0.57 10.55
CA MET A 9 -3.90 -0.32 10.08
C MET A 9 -3.36 -1.11 8.88
N ILE A 10 -3.64 -2.40 8.86
CA ILE A 10 -3.37 -3.26 7.71
C ILE A 10 -4.70 -3.87 7.29
N ARG A 11 -5.01 -3.78 6.00
CA ARG A 11 -6.21 -4.35 5.43
C ARG A 11 -5.88 -5.69 4.76
N PHE A 12 -6.62 -6.74 5.10
CA PHE A 12 -6.44 -8.06 4.52
C PHE A 12 -7.78 -8.64 4.05
N PRO A 13 -7.77 -9.53 3.04
CA PRO A 13 -8.98 -10.10 2.49
C PRO A 13 -9.65 -11.03 3.51
N ASN A 14 -10.89 -10.69 3.86
CA ASN A 14 -11.82 -11.53 4.61
C ASN A 14 -13.23 -11.13 4.14
N PHE A 15 -13.54 -11.51 2.90
CA PHE A 15 -14.74 -11.00 2.24
C PHE A 15 -15.96 -11.84 2.58
N ASN A 16 -16.87 -11.29 3.40
CA ASN A 16 -18.21 -11.85 3.59
C ASN A 16 -19.19 -11.41 2.50
N PHE A 17 -18.84 -10.38 1.73
CA PHE A 17 -19.58 -9.87 0.56
C PHE A 17 -18.56 -9.19 -0.38
N ARG A 18 -19.01 -8.78 -1.56
CA ARG A 18 -18.17 -8.26 -2.64
C ARG A 18 -17.16 -7.20 -2.16
N PRO A 19 -15.86 -7.37 -2.49
CA PRO A 19 -14.86 -6.33 -2.32
C PRO A 19 -15.17 -5.13 -3.23
N SER A 20 -14.76 -3.94 -2.81
CA SER A 20 -14.99 -2.70 -3.55
C SER A 20 -13.71 -2.05 -4.06
N HIS A 21 -12.55 -2.41 -3.52
CA HIS A 21 -11.24 -1.87 -3.84
C HIS A 21 -10.19 -2.97 -4.00
N ASN A 22 -9.15 -2.68 -4.77
CA ASN A 22 -7.95 -3.50 -4.90
C ASN A 22 -6.90 -3.07 -3.87
N ASP A 23 -7.20 -3.30 -2.61
CA ASP A 23 -6.47 -2.78 -1.45
C ASP A 23 -5.99 -3.87 -0.49
N ILE A 24 -5.75 -5.07 -1.02
CA ILE A 24 -5.27 -6.19 -0.23
C ILE A 24 -3.86 -5.89 0.29
N PHE A 25 -3.69 -6.05 1.60
CA PHE A 25 -2.49 -5.69 2.36
C PHE A 25 -2.14 -4.20 2.30
N HIS A 26 -3.14 -3.34 2.06
CA HIS A 26 -2.97 -1.92 2.23
C HIS A 26 -2.49 -1.59 3.64
N PHE A 27 -1.53 -0.66 3.73
CA PHE A 27 -0.92 -0.21 4.98
C PHE A 27 -1.15 1.28 5.18
N ASP A 28 -1.72 1.61 6.32
CA ASP A 28 -1.95 2.97 6.79
C ASP A 28 -1.14 3.24 8.05
N LEU A 29 -0.51 4.41 8.15
CA LEU A 29 0.31 4.78 9.31
C LEU A 29 -0.05 6.16 9.83
N TRP A 30 -0.27 6.23 11.12
CA TRP A 30 -0.53 7.45 11.86
C TRP A 30 0.61 7.75 12.84
N ASN A 31 1.03 9.00 12.88
CA ASN A 31 2.02 9.51 13.81
C ASN A 31 1.53 10.80 14.44
N ASN A 32 1.48 10.88 15.79
CA ASN A 32 1.01 12.04 16.54
C ASN A 32 -0.36 12.58 16.04
N GLY A 33 -1.31 11.69 15.76
CA GLY A 33 -2.65 12.03 15.27
C GLY A 33 -2.72 12.49 13.81
N LYS A 34 -1.61 12.43 13.05
CA LYS A 34 -1.56 12.73 11.63
C LYS A 34 -1.42 11.44 10.83
N ASN A 35 -2.22 11.27 9.77
CA ASN A 35 -2.07 10.16 8.83
C ASN A 35 -0.90 10.47 7.89
N VAL A 36 0.20 9.76 8.07
CA VAL A 36 1.48 10.02 7.38
C VAL A 36 1.71 9.14 6.18
N VAL A 37 1.16 7.91 6.22
CA VAL A 37 1.02 7.01 5.06
C VAL A 37 -0.46 6.70 4.97
N HIS A 38 -1.15 7.21 3.94
CA HIS A 38 -2.60 7.29 3.94
C HIS A 38 -3.23 6.61 2.71
N ASP A 39 -4.51 6.23 2.85
CA ASP A 39 -5.33 5.79 1.71
C ASP A 39 -5.69 6.98 0.80
N SER A 40 -5.86 6.72 -0.50
CA SER A 40 -6.37 7.74 -1.42
C SER A 40 -7.88 7.96 -1.31
N GLY A 41 -8.59 7.11 -0.59
CA GLY A 41 -10.05 7.21 -0.43
C GLY A 41 -10.84 6.68 -1.61
N THR A 42 -12.08 7.13 -1.73
CA THR A 42 -13.04 6.63 -2.74
C THR A 42 -13.44 7.67 -3.77
N TYR A 43 -13.44 8.94 -3.41
CA TYR A 43 -13.85 10.11 -4.18
C TYR A 43 -15.35 10.08 -4.56
N SER A 44 -15.73 9.38 -5.62
CA SER A 44 -17.11 9.39 -6.13
C SER A 44 -17.47 8.10 -6.83
N TYR A 45 -18.73 7.69 -6.67
CA TYR A 45 -19.32 6.62 -7.49
C TYR A 45 -19.65 7.06 -8.92
N TYR A 46 -19.85 8.38 -9.12
CA TYR A 46 -20.18 9.00 -10.41
C TYR A 46 -19.33 10.25 -10.60
N PRO A 47 -18.00 10.09 -10.92
CA PRO A 47 -17.15 11.24 -11.14
C PRO A 47 -17.60 12.02 -12.39
N GLU A 48 -17.34 13.33 -12.40
CA GLU A 48 -17.51 14.17 -13.58
C GLU A 48 -16.66 13.67 -14.75
N ASP A 49 -17.01 14.05 -15.98
CA ASP A 49 -16.32 13.58 -17.20
C ASP A 49 -14.80 13.77 -17.16
N LYS A 50 -14.33 14.89 -16.64
CA LYS A 50 -12.89 15.19 -16.46
C LYS A 50 -12.15 14.23 -15.54
N ASP A 51 -12.89 13.55 -14.66
CA ASP A 51 -12.36 12.68 -13.60
C ASP A 51 -12.67 11.20 -13.85
N ARG A 52 -13.29 10.85 -14.97
CA ARG A 52 -13.66 9.47 -15.29
C ARG A 52 -12.49 8.49 -15.32
N ASN A 53 -11.29 8.99 -15.58
CA ASN A 53 -10.08 8.18 -15.61
C ASN A 53 -9.46 7.95 -14.21
N LEU A 54 -9.99 8.62 -13.17
CA LEU A 54 -9.54 8.43 -11.80
C LEU A 54 -10.27 7.24 -11.17
N ASN A 55 -9.63 6.09 -11.20
CA ASN A 55 -10.16 4.88 -10.59
C ASN A 55 -9.58 4.67 -9.19
N PHE A 56 -10.15 5.33 -8.17
CA PHE A 56 -9.72 5.22 -6.77
C PHE A 56 -9.83 3.79 -6.18
N LYS A 57 -10.50 2.88 -6.88
CA LYS A 57 -10.56 1.46 -6.49
C LYS A 57 -9.34 0.67 -6.96
N SER A 58 -8.55 1.24 -7.87
CA SER A 58 -7.38 0.60 -8.44
C SER A 58 -6.27 0.41 -7.40
N VAL A 59 -5.54 -0.68 -7.52
CA VAL A 59 -4.35 -0.98 -6.72
C VAL A 59 -3.34 0.17 -6.70
N HIS A 60 -3.31 0.98 -7.75
CA HIS A 60 -2.41 2.13 -7.86
C HIS A 60 -2.72 3.27 -6.90
N PHE A 61 -3.91 3.30 -6.31
CA PHE A 61 -4.32 4.30 -5.31
C PHE A 61 -4.08 3.84 -3.87
N HIS A 62 -3.65 2.60 -3.66
CA HIS A 62 -3.50 1.99 -2.34
C HIS A 62 -2.04 1.69 -2.00
N ASN A 63 -1.75 1.60 -0.69
CA ASN A 63 -0.41 1.35 -0.15
C ASN A 63 -0.11 -0.14 -0.13
N THR A 64 0.02 -0.73 -1.30
CA THR A 64 0.22 -2.15 -1.51
C THR A 64 1.08 -2.41 -2.76
N VAL A 65 1.07 -3.63 -3.26
CA VAL A 65 1.86 -4.08 -4.41
C VAL A 65 0.98 -4.33 -5.62
N SER A 66 1.42 -3.86 -6.79
CA SER A 66 0.90 -4.27 -8.08
C SER A 66 1.97 -5.00 -8.89
N PHE A 67 1.59 -6.08 -9.59
CA PHE A 67 2.44 -6.83 -10.52
C PHE A 67 2.07 -6.50 -11.96
N ASP A 68 3.05 -6.09 -12.77
CA ASP A 68 2.91 -5.78 -14.21
C ASP A 68 1.78 -4.78 -14.52
N GLY A 69 1.54 -3.84 -13.58
CA GLY A 69 0.48 -2.85 -13.70
C GLY A 69 -0.94 -3.43 -13.68
N LYS A 70 -1.11 -4.69 -13.26
CA LYS A 70 -2.41 -5.35 -13.18
C LYS A 70 -3.08 -5.10 -11.84
N GLU A 71 -4.41 -5.09 -11.86
CA GLU A 71 -5.21 -5.07 -10.64
C GLU A 71 -5.08 -6.38 -9.86
N GLN A 72 -5.23 -6.33 -8.54
CA GLN A 72 -5.26 -7.54 -7.70
C GLN A 72 -6.46 -8.41 -8.05
N MET A 73 -7.61 -7.78 -8.24
CA MET A 73 -8.87 -8.41 -8.66
C MET A 73 -9.42 -7.62 -9.86
N PRO A 74 -9.72 -8.28 -11.01
CA PRO A 74 -10.20 -7.59 -12.21
C PRO A 74 -11.58 -6.99 -12.00
N GLU A 75 -11.82 -5.79 -12.54
CA GLU A 75 -13.13 -5.16 -12.55
C GLU A 75 -14.01 -5.83 -13.63
N VAL A 76 -15.02 -6.59 -13.21
CA VAL A 76 -16.00 -7.23 -14.10
C VAL A 76 -17.09 -6.23 -14.52
N SER A 77 -17.47 -5.37 -13.59
CA SER A 77 -18.36 -4.24 -13.83
C SER A 77 -18.09 -3.13 -12.81
N LYS A 78 -18.67 -1.95 -13.01
CA LYS A 78 -18.47 -0.75 -12.19
C LYS A 78 -18.44 -0.98 -10.67
N PHE A 79 -19.16 -2.01 -10.17
CA PHE A 79 -19.27 -2.30 -8.74
C PHE A 79 -18.93 -3.74 -8.38
N ILE A 80 -18.35 -4.49 -9.31
CA ILE A 80 -18.08 -5.92 -9.12
C ILE A 80 -16.64 -6.19 -9.52
N LEU A 81 -15.85 -6.62 -8.55
CA LEU A 81 -14.54 -7.22 -8.79
C LEU A 81 -14.72 -8.74 -8.91
N GLY A 82 -14.02 -9.34 -9.86
CA GLY A 82 -13.94 -10.77 -10.08
C GLY A 82 -12.71 -11.39 -9.43
N ASP A 83 -12.55 -12.71 -9.55
CA ASP A 83 -11.38 -13.47 -9.09
C ASP A 83 -10.94 -13.05 -7.69
N TRP A 84 -11.88 -13.09 -6.74
CA TRP A 84 -11.62 -12.64 -5.38
C TRP A 84 -10.44 -13.40 -4.77
N ILE A 85 -9.45 -12.63 -4.34
CA ILE A 85 -8.29 -13.20 -3.69
C ILE A 85 -8.66 -13.56 -2.26
N GLU A 86 -8.45 -14.85 -1.93
CA GLU A 86 -8.39 -15.32 -0.55
C GLU A 86 -6.92 -15.31 -0.10
N PRO A 87 -6.63 -14.98 1.16
CA PRO A 87 -5.27 -15.05 1.65
C PRO A 87 -4.82 -16.50 1.74
N ASP A 88 -3.57 -16.78 1.35
CA ASP A 88 -2.96 -18.09 1.59
C ASP A 88 -2.84 -18.32 3.11
N PHE A 89 -2.49 -17.26 3.81
CA PHE A 89 -2.59 -17.15 5.27
C PHE A 89 -2.60 -15.68 5.72
N VAL A 90 -3.15 -15.46 6.91
CA VAL A 90 -3.00 -14.24 7.71
C VAL A 90 -2.74 -14.66 9.14
N ARG A 91 -1.71 -14.13 9.78
CA ARG A 91 -1.41 -14.37 11.18
C ARG A 91 -1.88 -13.19 12.02
N GLU A 92 -2.42 -13.51 13.18
CA GLU A 92 -2.74 -12.50 14.19
C GLU A 92 -1.47 -11.77 14.63
N ILE A 93 -1.65 -10.53 15.11
CA ILE A 93 -0.53 -9.75 15.63
C ILE A 93 0.10 -10.49 16.80
N THR A 94 1.37 -10.81 16.66
CA THR A 94 2.20 -11.38 17.73
C THR A 94 3.00 -10.27 18.41
N GLN A 95 3.21 -10.40 19.73
CA GLN A 95 4.02 -9.46 20.48
C GLN A 95 5.08 -10.22 21.28
N ALA A 96 6.34 -9.79 21.14
CA ALA A 96 7.47 -10.30 21.89
C ALA A 96 8.29 -9.12 22.41
N GLY A 97 8.18 -8.82 23.71
CA GLY A 97 8.76 -7.61 24.29
C GLY A 97 8.19 -6.35 23.66
N ASN A 98 9.04 -5.49 23.12
CA ASN A 98 8.66 -4.25 22.45
C ASN A 98 8.44 -4.43 20.94
N CYS A 99 8.51 -5.65 20.42
CA CYS A 99 8.31 -5.95 19.01
C CYS A 99 6.88 -6.48 18.78
N GLN A 100 6.17 -5.89 17.83
CA GLN A 100 4.89 -6.38 17.31
C GLN A 100 5.09 -6.80 15.86
N VAL A 101 4.54 -7.94 15.46
CA VAL A 101 4.62 -8.44 14.08
C VAL A 101 3.22 -8.85 13.60
N TRP A 102 2.87 -8.37 12.44
CA TRP A 102 1.77 -8.89 11.63
C TRP A 102 2.34 -9.43 10.31
N GLU A 103 1.75 -10.50 9.79
CA GLU A 103 2.11 -11.02 8.48
C GLU A 103 0.95 -11.70 7.77
N GLY A 104 0.98 -11.67 6.45
CA GLY A 104 0.04 -12.35 5.59
C GLY A 104 0.58 -12.56 4.19
N GLN A 105 0.01 -13.51 3.48
CA GLN A 105 0.36 -13.86 2.12
C GLN A 105 -0.88 -14.05 1.28
N TYR A 106 -0.82 -13.66 0.02
CA TYR A 106 -1.78 -14.03 -1.01
C TYR A 106 -1.08 -14.34 -2.33
N THR A 107 -1.76 -15.12 -3.14
CA THR A 107 -1.34 -15.46 -4.50
C THR A 107 -2.33 -14.86 -5.51
N THR A 108 -1.82 -14.14 -6.50
CA THR A 108 -2.64 -13.57 -7.58
C THR A 108 -3.06 -14.64 -8.58
N SER A 109 -4.05 -14.35 -9.44
CA SER A 109 -4.45 -15.22 -10.55
C SER A 109 -3.30 -15.54 -11.51
N ASN A 110 -2.32 -14.65 -11.63
CA ASN A 110 -1.10 -14.84 -12.43
C ASN A 110 0.01 -15.61 -11.68
N ARG A 111 -0.28 -16.20 -10.54
CA ARG A 111 0.67 -16.93 -9.69
C ARG A 111 1.83 -16.09 -9.14
N CYS A 112 1.70 -14.79 -9.09
CA CYS A 112 2.61 -13.94 -8.32
C CYS A 112 2.20 -13.98 -6.86
N VAL A 113 3.17 -14.09 -5.95
CA VAL A 113 2.95 -14.15 -4.52
C VAL A 113 3.38 -12.83 -3.89
N HIS A 114 2.54 -12.26 -3.06
CA HIS A 114 2.88 -11.15 -2.18
C HIS A 114 2.76 -11.60 -0.73
N HIS A 115 3.88 -11.67 -0.05
CA HIS A 115 3.98 -11.88 1.38
C HIS A 115 4.41 -10.57 2.02
N ARG A 116 3.57 -10.00 2.87
CA ARG A 116 3.86 -8.77 3.61
C ARG A 116 3.98 -9.05 5.09
N ARG A 117 5.05 -8.53 5.68
CA ARG A 117 5.22 -8.45 7.14
C ARG A 117 5.31 -6.98 7.54
N VAL A 118 4.60 -6.63 8.59
CA VAL A 118 4.69 -5.32 9.22
C VAL A 118 5.21 -5.51 10.63
N ILE A 119 6.31 -4.85 10.93
CA ILE A 119 7.01 -4.97 12.20
C ILE A 119 7.08 -3.59 12.83
N LEU A 120 6.64 -3.49 14.07
CA LEU A 120 6.90 -2.34 14.93
C LEU A 120 7.90 -2.77 16.00
N GLU A 121 9.05 -2.14 16.01
CA GLU A 121 10.07 -2.30 17.05
C GLU A 121 10.45 -0.93 17.59
N GLU A 122 10.24 -0.71 18.89
CA GLU A 122 10.35 0.59 19.54
C GLU A 122 9.47 1.65 18.86
N ASN A 123 10.04 2.51 18.01
CA ASN A 123 9.35 3.54 17.23
C ASN A 123 9.64 3.42 15.72
N VAL A 124 10.18 2.29 15.29
CA VAL A 124 10.49 2.02 13.90
C VAL A 124 9.44 1.08 13.33
N TRP A 125 8.79 1.52 12.26
CA TRP A 125 7.93 0.69 11.45
C TRP A 125 8.73 0.12 10.28
N LEU A 126 8.71 -1.19 10.13
CA LEU A 126 9.35 -1.89 9.01
C LEU A 126 8.26 -2.63 8.24
N VAL A 127 8.14 -2.34 6.97
CA VAL A 127 7.31 -3.08 6.02
C VAL A 127 8.25 -3.92 5.15
N GLU A 128 8.11 -5.22 5.23
CA GLU A 128 8.81 -6.19 4.40
C GLU A 128 7.83 -6.75 3.38
N ASP A 129 8.15 -6.60 2.10
CA ASP A 129 7.43 -7.16 0.97
C ASP A 129 8.29 -8.22 0.31
N GLU A 130 7.95 -9.50 0.47
CA GLU A 130 8.54 -10.59 -0.29
C GLU A 130 7.66 -10.88 -1.51
N LEU A 131 8.26 -10.75 -2.68
CA LEU A 131 7.59 -10.88 -3.97
C LEU A 131 8.16 -12.08 -4.70
N LEU A 132 7.30 -13.02 -5.11
CA LEU A 132 7.68 -14.24 -5.81
C LEU A 132 6.82 -14.42 -7.06
N GLY A 133 7.30 -15.23 -8.00
CA GLY A 133 6.61 -15.54 -9.25
C GLY A 133 7.31 -14.93 -10.46
N ASP A 134 6.64 -15.04 -11.60
CA ASP A 134 7.14 -14.55 -12.88
C ASP A 134 6.44 -13.23 -13.22
N PHE A 135 7.17 -12.12 -13.10
CA PHE A 135 6.70 -10.77 -13.42
C PHE A 135 7.83 -9.94 -14.05
N GLU A 136 7.48 -9.05 -14.95
CA GLU A 136 8.45 -8.12 -15.55
C GLU A 136 8.83 -6.99 -14.57
N HIS A 137 7.84 -6.51 -13.81
CA HIS A 137 8.04 -5.53 -12.75
C HIS A 137 6.92 -5.59 -11.71
N ALA A 138 7.26 -5.19 -10.49
CA ALA A 138 6.26 -4.90 -9.48
C ALA A 138 6.48 -3.50 -8.91
N ILE A 139 5.38 -2.86 -8.48
CA ILE A 139 5.41 -1.54 -7.87
C ILE A 139 4.91 -1.67 -6.44
N ILE A 140 5.75 -1.32 -5.48
CA ILE A 140 5.40 -1.13 -4.07
C ILE A 140 5.09 0.35 -3.90
N GLY A 141 3.86 0.70 -3.55
CA GLY A 141 3.41 2.07 -3.47
C GLY A 141 3.08 2.51 -2.06
N PHE A 142 3.43 3.77 -1.71
CA PHE A 142 3.04 4.43 -0.47
C PHE A 142 2.61 5.87 -0.73
N ASN A 143 1.35 6.20 -0.44
CA ASN A 143 0.87 7.58 -0.46
C ASN A 143 1.31 8.26 0.82
N ILE A 144 1.93 9.44 0.71
CA ILE A 144 2.53 10.13 1.84
C ILE A 144 1.99 11.55 1.97
N SER A 145 1.69 11.96 3.20
CA SER A 145 1.24 13.33 3.50
C SER A 145 2.38 14.36 3.51
N LEU A 146 3.60 13.90 3.29
CA LEU A 146 4.78 14.74 3.32
C LEU A 146 5.01 15.33 1.94
N LYS A 147 5.24 16.65 1.85
CA LYS A 147 5.67 17.28 0.59
C LYS A 147 7.17 17.18 0.46
N HIS A 148 7.63 16.46 -0.54
CA HIS A 148 9.03 16.24 -0.81
C HIS A 148 9.34 16.44 -2.29
N ASP A 149 10.49 17.03 -2.55
CA ASP A 149 10.92 17.31 -3.92
C ASP A 149 11.89 16.25 -4.45
N SER A 150 12.45 15.40 -3.58
CA SER A 150 13.49 14.44 -4.02
C SER A 150 13.71 13.27 -3.06
N ILE A 151 14.14 12.16 -3.63
CA ILE A 151 14.68 10.99 -2.92
C ILE A 151 16.21 11.15 -2.92
N ARG A 152 16.82 11.17 -1.74
CA ARG A 152 18.28 11.28 -1.59
C ARG A 152 18.84 10.03 -0.95
N GLY A 153 19.70 9.30 -1.68
CA GLY A 153 20.32 8.09 -1.17
C GLY A 153 19.32 6.99 -0.72
N GLY A 154 18.15 6.90 -1.37
CA GLY A 154 17.10 5.96 -0.98
C GLY A 154 16.33 6.39 0.28
N VAL A 155 16.35 7.68 0.63
CA VAL A 155 15.66 8.21 1.81
C VAL A 155 14.74 9.36 1.38
N VAL A 156 13.53 9.39 1.96
CA VAL A 156 12.58 10.50 1.92
C VAL A 156 12.42 11.01 3.35
N GLU A 157 12.63 12.30 3.57
CA GLU A 157 12.57 12.90 4.91
C GLU A 157 11.60 14.09 4.94
N GLY A 158 10.82 14.20 6.00
CA GLY A 158 9.93 15.33 6.22
C GLY A 158 9.35 15.43 7.62
N GLY A 159 9.54 16.60 8.22
CA GLY A 159 9.19 16.80 9.60
C GLY A 159 9.91 15.78 10.50
N ASP A 160 9.14 15.06 11.28
CA ASP A 160 9.65 14.04 12.21
C ASP A 160 9.71 12.63 11.60
N ILE A 161 9.55 12.52 10.27
CA ILE A 161 9.45 11.23 9.58
C ILE A 161 10.59 11.05 8.61
N ARG A 162 11.16 9.86 8.63
CA ARG A 162 12.17 9.40 7.69
C ARG A 162 11.75 8.06 7.13
N ILE A 163 11.64 7.95 5.80
CA ILE A 163 11.33 6.71 5.10
C ILE A 163 12.58 6.24 4.36
N ARG A 164 13.07 5.05 4.71
CA ARG A 164 14.15 4.38 3.99
C ARG A 164 13.56 3.39 3.02
N LEU A 165 14.00 3.48 1.77
CA LEU A 165 13.52 2.68 0.66
C LEU A 165 14.45 1.50 0.36
N PRO A 166 13.95 0.41 -0.26
CA PRO A 166 14.76 -0.75 -0.61
C PRO A 166 15.95 -0.38 -1.51
N LYS A 167 17.15 -0.92 -1.22
CA LYS A 167 18.38 -0.58 -1.95
C LYS A 167 18.42 -1.09 -3.40
N ASN A 168 17.78 -2.24 -3.68
CA ASN A 168 17.85 -2.93 -4.98
C ASN A 168 16.58 -2.64 -5.82
N ALA A 169 16.17 -1.38 -5.87
CA ALA A 169 14.98 -0.96 -6.59
C ALA A 169 15.16 0.46 -7.15
N SER A 170 14.33 0.84 -8.10
CA SER A 170 14.23 2.23 -8.56
C SER A 170 13.08 2.93 -7.87
N HIS A 171 13.23 4.21 -7.56
CA HIS A 171 12.26 4.97 -6.81
C HIS A 171 11.92 6.27 -7.52
N LYS A 172 10.65 6.65 -7.47
CA LYS A 172 10.19 7.98 -7.88
C LYS A 172 9.10 8.47 -6.93
N ILE A 173 8.95 9.79 -6.88
CA ILE A 173 7.80 10.44 -6.25
C ILE A 173 6.92 10.94 -7.39
N VAL A 174 5.63 10.61 -7.31
CA VAL A 174 4.61 11.06 -8.26
C VAL A 174 3.48 11.76 -7.52
N GLU A 175 2.79 12.66 -8.19
CA GLU A 175 1.55 13.23 -7.68
C GLU A 175 0.40 12.27 -7.95
N ILE A 176 -0.45 12.10 -6.95
CA ILE A 176 -1.67 11.27 -7.02
C ILE A 176 -2.85 12.03 -6.41
N SER A 177 -4.04 11.79 -6.92
CA SER A 177 -5.27 12.31 -6.33
C SER A 177 -5.62 11.57 -5.05
N CYS A 178 -6.04 12.31 -4.04
CA CYS A 178 -6.54 11.80 -2.77
C CYS A 178 -7.88 12.45 -2.43
N SER A 179 -8.77 11.71 -1.78
CA SER A 179 -10.11 12.12 -1.43
C SER A 179 -10.45 11.68 0.00
N HIS A 180 -10.38 12.60 0.93
CA HIS A 180 -10.79 12.33 2.32
C HIS A 180 -12.30 12.41 2.50
N TYR A 181 -13.00 13.14 1.62
CA TYR A 181 -14.45 13.32 1.66
C TYR A 181 -15.05 13.09 0.28
N TYR A 182 -16.30 12.65 0.25
CA TYR A 182 -17.04 12.40 -0.97
C TYR A 182 -17.08 13.64 -1.87
N MET A 183 -16.73 13.48 -3.16
CA MET A 183 -16.65 14.53 -4.17
C MET A 183 -15.57 15.61 -3.96
N GLU A 184 -14.75 15.49 -2.93
CA GLU A 184 -13.60 16.36 -2.72
C GLU A 184 -12.31 15.62 -3.06
N LYS A 185 -11.41 16.28 -3.77
CA LYS A 185 -10.08 15.72 -4.07
C LYS A 185 -9.01 16.78 -3.96
N HIS A 186 -7.83 16.34 -3.61
CA HIS A 186 -6.61 17.13 -3.58
C HIS A 186 -5.44 16.28 -4.09
N LEU A 187 -4.34 16.93 -4.43
CA LEU A 187 -3.13 16.23 -4.80
C LEU A 187 -2.31 15.91 -3.55
N THR A 188 -1.78 14.72 -3.53
CA THR A 188 -0.80 14.23 -2.55
C THR A 188 0.37 13.58 -3.28
N GLN A 189 1.38 13.16 -2.54
CA GLN A 189 2.53 12.48 -3.11
C GLN A 189 2.47 10.98 -2.86
N ARG A 190 2.99 10.24 -3.82
CA ARG A 190 3.15 8.78 -3.75
C ARG A 190 4.60 8.41 -4.04
N ILE A 191 5.19 7.62 -3.17
CA ILE A 191 6.45 6.94 -3.44
C ILE A 191 6.09 5.67 -4.22
N GLU A 192 6.71 5.50 -5.37
CA GLU A 192 6.67 4.25 -6.13
C GLU A 192 8.06 3.63 -6.16
N THR A 193 8.17 2.44 -5.60
CA THR A 193 9.35 1.58 -5.65
C THR A 193 9.13 0.50 -6.68
N THR A 194 9.87 0.58 -7.79
CA THR A 194 9.79 -0.40 -8.88
C THR A 194 10.89 -1.45 -8.72
N VAL A 195 10.50 -2.71 -8.70
CA VAL A 195 11.37 -3.88 -8.61
C VAL A 195 11.17 -4.76 -9.85
N ARG A 196 12.24 -5.48 -10.28
CA ARG A 196 12.25 -6.28 -11.52
C ARG A 196 12.70 -7.72 -11.30
N ALA A 197 12.72 -8.17 -10.08
CA ALA A 197 13.07 -9.53 -9.72
C ALA A 197 12.30 -9.97 -8.47
N PRO A 198 12.02 -11.26 -8.32
CA PRO A 198 11.60 -11.81 -7.05
C PRO A 198 12.60 -11.52 -5.94
N GLY A 199 12.12 -11.29 -4.73
CA GLY A 199 12.97 -10.98 -3.59
C GLY A 199 12.25 -10.32 -2.43
N LEU A 200 13.02 -10.01 -1.40
CA LEU A 200 12.57 -9.35 -0.19
C LEU A 200 12.96 -7.86 -0.21
N TYR A 201 11.97 -6.99 -0.11
CA TYR A 201 12.10 -5.54 -0.18
C TYR A 201 11.67 -4.91 1.16
N ARG A 202 12.52 -4.05 1.72
CA ARG A 202 12.31 -3.46 3.05
C ARG A 202 12.15 -1.95 2.96
N THR A 203 11.05 -1.45 3.49
CA THR A 203 10.76 -0.02 3.68
C THR A 203 10.63 0.25 5.18
N SER A 204 11.33 1.26 5.71
CA SER A 204 11.29 1.60 7.14
C SER A 204 11.27 3.11 7.37
#